data_f4a35cd51d0ea2b46daab643c0415198
#
_entry.id   f4a35cd51d0ea2b46daab643c0415198
#
_cell.length_a   1.000
_cell.length_b   1.000
_cell.length_c   1.000
_cell.angle_alpha   90.00
_cell.angle_beta   90.00
_cell.angle_gamma   90.00
#
_symmetry.space_group_name_H-M   'P 1'
#
loop_
_entity.id
_entity.type
_entity.pdbx_description
1 polymer ?
#
loop_
_entity_poly.entity_id
_entity_poly.type
_entity_poly.pdbx_seq_one_letter_code
_entity_poly.pdbx_strand_id
1 'polypeptide(L)'
;MALLEVKKLTKNFGGLTAVSDVSLELNDGELVGLIGPNGAGKTTLFNLLTGVYEPSEGTVTLDGHLLNGKAPYKIATLGLSRTFQNIRLFKDLTVLDNVLIAFGNHHKPHVLASFFRLPAFYKNEEELKAKALELLAIFDL
;
A
#
# COMPACT_ATOMS: atom_id res chain seq x y z
N MET A 1 16.61 3.22 13.89
CA MET A 1 15.23 3.67 14.15
C MET A 1 14.35 2.73 13.36
N ALA A 2 13.35 2.10 13.99
CA ALA A 2 12.51 1.13 13.28
C ALA A 2 11.75 1.84 12.12
N LEU A 3 11.71 1.20 10.95
CA LEU A 3 10.95 1.66 9.80
C LEU A 3 9.45 1.53 10.05
N LEU A 4 9.01 0.38 10.57
CA LEU A 4 7.64 0.13 11.01
C LEU A 4 7.65 -0.21 12.49
N GLU A 5 6.84 0.47 13.28
CA GLU A 5 6.67 0.21 14.69
C GLU A 5 5.19 -0.01 15.01
N VAL A 6 4.88 -1.12 15.66
CA VAL A 6 3.55 -1.50 16.13
C VAL A 6 3.61 -1.66 17.63
N LYS A 7 2.75 -0.94 18.36
CA LYS A 7 2.70 -0.96 19.82
C LYS A 7 1.31 -1.36 20.31
N LYS A 8 1.23 -2.47 21.05
CA LYS A 8 0.03 -2.96 21.75
C LYS A 8 -1.22 -2.98 20.87
N LEU A 9 -1.05 -3.39 19.61
CA LEU A 9 -2.11 -3.37 18.61
C LEU A 9 -3.19 -4.39 18.96
N THR A 10 -4.42 -3.93 19.14
CA THR A 10 -5.57 -4.76 19.48
C THR A 10 -6.73 -4.45 18.52
N LYS A 11 -7.45 -5.50 18.10
CA LYS A 11 -8.67 -5.39 17.29
C LYS A 11 -9.78 -6.26 17.83
N ASN A 12 -10.87 -5.62 18.20
CA ASN A 12 -12.10 -6.24 18.63
C ASN A 12 -13.18 -6.09 17.55
N PHE A 13 -13.90 -7.15 17.28
CA PHE A 13 -15.11 -7.17 16.45
C PHE A 13 -16.29 -7.61 17.34
N GLY A 14 -17.01 -6.64 17.90
CA GLY A 14 -18.01 -6.95 18.92
C GLY A 14 -17.38 -7.67 20.11
N GLY A 15 -17.86 -8.88 20.42
CA GLY A 15 -17.35 -9.72 21.51
C GLY A 15 -16.10 -10.55 21.16
N LEU A 16 -15.62 -10.51 19.91
CA LEU A 16 -14.46 -11.31 19.47
C LEU A 16 -13.21 -10.44 19.37
N THR A 17 -12.16 -10.79 20.11
CA THR A 17 -10.83 -10.21 19.95
C THR A 17 -10.06 -10.99 18.89
N ALA A 18 -9.86 -10.39 17.73
CA ALA A 18 -9.18 -11.02 16.60
C ALA A 18 -7.65 -10.82 16.62
N VAL A 19 -7.16 -9.73 17.21
CA VAL A 19 -5.74 -9.41 17.46
C VAL A 19 -5.68 -8.82 18.86
N SER A 20 -4.75 -9.28 19.70
CA SER A 20 -4.62 -8.84 21.09
C SER A 20 -3.17 -8.50 21.41
N ASP A 21 -2.93 -7.26 21.81
CA ASP A 21 -1.67 -6.73 22.37
C ASP A 21 -0.42 -7.09 21.53
N VAL A 22 -0.53 -6.99 20.20
CA VAL A 22 0.59 -7.29 19.31
C VAL A 22 1.53 -6.09 19.24
N SER A 23 2.81 -6.35 19.53
CA SER A 23 3.90 -5.38 19.36
C SER A 23 4.98 -5.99 18.49
N LEU A 24 5.45 -5.26 17.48
CA LEU A 24 6.53 -5.64 16.59
C LEU A 24 7.22 -4.41 16.01
N GLU A 25 8.46 -4.60 15.61
CA GLU A 25 9.26 -3.60 14.94
C GLU A 25 9.90 -4.23 13.69
N LEU A 26 9.95 -3.46 12.59
CA LEU A 26 10.72 -3.80 11.40
C LEU A 26 11.74 -2.69 11.13
N ASN A 27 12.97 -3.10 10.84
CA ASN A 27 14.01 -2.22 10.39
C ASN A 27 14.12 -2.22 8.86
N ASP A 28 14.81 -1.22 8.33
CA ASP A 28 15.06 -1.17 6.89
C ASP A 28 15.89 -2.39 6.43
N GLY A 29 15.52 -2.96 5.28
CA GLY A 29 16.15 -4.16 4.73
C GLY A 29 15.82 -5.47 5.46
N GLU A 30 14.95 -5.46 6.48
CA GLU A 30 14.59 -6.64 7.25
C GLU A 30 13.44 -7.41 6.58
N LEU A 31 13.56 -8.76 6.56
CA LEU A 31 12.51 -9.67 6.13
C LEU A 31 11.93 -10.41 7.34
N VAL A 32 10.67 -10.16 7.65
CA VAL A 32 9.96 -10.77 8.79
C VAL A 32 8.83 -11.66 8.33
N GLY A 33 8.76 -12.90 8.83
CA GLY A 33 7.69 -13.85 8.57
C GLY A 33 6.66 -13.89 9.69
N LEU A 34 5.38 -13.69 9.36
CA LEU A 34 4.25 -13.89 10.27
C LEU A 34 3.66 -15.29 10.10
N ILE A 35 3.89 -16.17 11.06
CA ILE A 35 3.51 -17.59 11.01
C ILE A 35 2.41 -17.84 12.05
N GLY A 36 1.48 -18.74 11.71
CA GLY A 36 0.41 -19.16 12.62
C GLY A 36 -0.70 -19.93 11.88
N PRO A 37 -1.56 -20.67 12.60
CA PRO A 37 -2.66 -21.45 12.01
C PRO A 37 -3.71 -20.54 11.34
N ASN A 38 -4.63 -21.15 10.59
CA ASN A 38 -5.79 -20.45 10.06
C ASN A 38 -6.65 -19.90 11.21
N GLY A 39 -7.13 -18.67 11.08
CA GLY A 39 -7.86 -17.99 12.15
C GLY A 39 -7.00 -17.28 13.21
N ALA A 40 -5.65 -17.39 13.18
CA ALA A 40 -4.78 -16.73 14.15
C ALA A 40 -4.67 -15.19 14.01
N GLY A 41 -5.54 -14.54 13.24
CA GLY A 41 -5.55 -13.08 13.11
C GLY A 41 -4.55 -12.48 12.13
N LYS A 42 -3.75 -13.30 11.38
CA LYS A 42 -2.74 -12.80 10.43
C LYS A 42 -3.30 -11.79 9.42
N THR A 43 -4.38 -12.15 8.76
CA THR A 43 -5.05 -11.25 7.79
C THR A 43 -5.60 -10.00 8.47
N THR A 44 -6.11 -10.12 9.69
CA THR A 44 -6.59 -8.98 10.48
C THR A 44 -5.44 -8.03 10.81
N LEU A 45 -4.28 -8.56 11.21
CA LEU A 45 -3.09 -7.75 11.45
C LEU A 45 -2.66 -6.99 10.18
N PHE A 46 -2.57 -7.65 9.03
CA PHE A 46 -2.28 -6.97 7.76
C PHE A 46 -3.32 -5.91 7.40
N ASN A 47 -4.60 -6.16 7.67
CA ASN A 47 -5.66 -5.18 7.44
C ASN A 47 -5.53 -3.95 8.36
N LEU A 48 -5.06 -4.13 9.59
CA LEU A 48 -4.76 -3.03 10.53
C LEU A 48 -3.56 -2.21 10.05
N LEU A 49 -2.46 -2.85 9.64
CA LEU A 49 -1.26 -2.18 9.15
C LEU A 49 -1.54 -1.34 7.89
N THR A 50 -2.41 -1.83 7.02
CA THR A 50 -2.75 -1.18 5.74
C THR A 50 -3.96 -0.24 5.81
N GLY A 51 -4.53 -0.01 7.01
CA GLY A 51 -5.64 0.91 7.23
C GLY A 51 -6.99 0.45 6.69
N VAL A 52 -7.12 -0.84 6.32
CA VAL A 52 -8.41 -1.44 5.95
C VAL A 52 -9.31 -1.55 7.19
N TYR A 53 -8.71 -1.85 8.34
CA TYR A 53 -9.37 -1.80 9.63
C TYR A 53 -8.68 -0.77 10.53
N GLU A 54 -9.46 -0.07 11.32
CA GLU A 54 -8.95 0.78 12.38
C GLU A 54 -8.71 -0.06 13.64
N PRO A 55 -7.56 0.07 14.33
CA PRO A 55 -7.31 -0.62 15.58
C PRO A 55 -8.28 -0.15 16.68
N SER A 56 -8.64 -1.07 17.57
CA SER A 56 -9.41 -0.73 18.76
C SER A 56 -8.50 -0.10 19.82
N GLU A 57 -7.25 -0.58 19.90
CA GLU A 57 -6.21 -0.06 20.80
C GLU A 57 -4.83 -0.19 20.14
N GLY A 58 -3.86 0.57 20.65
CA GLY A 58 -2.49 0.55 20.17
C GLY A 58 -2.26 1.46 18.97
N THR A 59 -1.03 1.49 18.50
CA THR A 59 -0.58 2.39 17.44
C THR A 59 0.27 1.67 16.40
N VAL A 60 0.21 2.17 15.17
CA VAL A 60 1.08 1.78 14.05
C VAL A 60 1.76 3.03 13.54
N THR A 61 3.07 3.03 13.46
CA THR A 61 3.87 4.12 12.88
C THR A 61 4.78 3.60 11.78
N LEU A 62 4.91 4.35 10.70
CA LEU A 62 5.81 4.08 9.59
C LEU A 62 6.72 5.29 9.42
N ASP A 63 8.01 5.09 9.53
CA ASP A 63 9.03 6.16 9.46
C ASP A 63 8.66 7.38 10.34
N GLY A 64 8.23 7.11 11.58
CA GLY A 64 7.76 8.12 12.54
C GLY A 64 6.36 8.70 12.26
N HIS A 65 5.71 8.34 11.15
CA HIS A 65 4.36 8.81 10.80
C HIS A 65 3.29 7.87 11.35
N LEU A 66 2.41 8.38 12.20
CA LEU A 66 1.26 7.62 12.72
C LEU A 66 0.31 7.25 11.57
N LEU A 67 -0.03 5.95 11.46
CA LEU A 67 -0.95 5.41 10.43
C LEU A 67 -2.40 5.32 10.89
N ASN A 68 -2.66 5.28 12.20
CA ASN A 68 -4.01 5.18 12.75
C ASN A 68 -4.95 6.24 12.16
N GLY A 69 -6.15 5.84 11.78
CA GLY A 69 -7.16 6.73 11.19
C GLY A 69 -6.87 7.22 9.77
N LYS A 70 -5.75 6.77 9.14
CA LYS A 70 -5.47 7.11 7.75
C LYS A 70 -6.13 6.13 6.79
N ALA A 71 -6.70 6.64 5.71
CA ALA A 71 -7.22 5.82 4.63
C ALA A 71 -6.10 5.02 3.92
N PRO A 72 -6.39 3.81 3.39
CA PRO A 72 -5.40 2.94 2.77
C PRO A 72 -4.56 3.62 1.68
N TYR A 73 -5.17 4.46 0.84
CA TYR A 73 -4.44 5.18 -0.22
C TYR A 73 -3.41 6.18 0.35
N LYS A 74 -3.67 6.79 1.51
CA LYS A 74 -2.72 7.68 2.18
C LYS A 74 -1.57 6.90 2.79
N ILE A 75 -1.85 5.71 3.32
CA ILE A 75 -0.82 4.80 3.85
C ILE A 75 0.09 4.32 2.72
N ALA A 76 -0.49 3.98 1.56
CA ALA A 76 0.28 3.61 0.37
C ALA A 76 1.22 4.73 -0.10
N THR A 77 0.80 6.00 -0.05
CA THR A 77 1.65 7.14 -0.40
C THR A 77 2.79 7.40 0.60
N LEU A 78 2.69 6.85 1.81
CA LEU A 78 3.77 6.87 2.81
C LEU A 78 4.79 5.72 2.61
N GLY A 79 4.56 4.82 1.64
CA GLY A 79 5.49 3.75 1.28
C GLY A 79 5.09 2.35 1.75
N LEU A 80 3.97 2.17 2.45
CA LEU A 80 3.49 0.85 2.85
C LEU A 80 2.53 0.28 1.80
N SER A 81 2.99 -0.69 1.03
CA SER A 81 2.17 -1.40 0.03
C SER A 81 1.87 -2.83 0.44
N ARG A 82 0.81 -3.38 -0.15
CA ARG A 82 0.38 -4.77 0.06
C ARG A 82 0.06 -5.43 -1.26
N THR A 83 0.53 -6.67 -1.43
CA THR A 83 0.07 -7.55 -2.51
C THR A 83 -1.24 -8.23 -2.10
N PHE A 84 -2.22 -8.22 -3.00
CA PHE A 84 -3.53 -8.86 -2.77
C PHE A 84 -3.61 -10.17 -3.56
N GLN A 85 -4.19 -11.21 -2.95
CA GLN A 85 -4.41 -12.49 -3.62
C GLN A 85 -5.41 -12.39 -4.77
N ASN A 86 -6.42 -11.52 -4.64
CA ASN A 86 -7.40 -11.27 -5.68
C ASN A 86 -7.02 -9.99 -6.44
N ILE A 87 -6.40 -10.16 -7.58
CA ILE A 87 -6.04 -9.06 -8.47
C ILE A 87 -7.31 -8.59 -9.19
N ARG A 88 -7.66 -7.31 -9.04
CA ARG A 88 -8.73 -6.67 -9.77
C ARG A 88 -8.13 -5.82 -10.89
N LEU A 89 -7.93 -6.44 -12.04
CA LEU A 89 -7.50 -5.74 -13.25
C LEU A 89 -8.71 -5.14 -13.98
N PHE A 90 -8.48 -4.07 -14.69
CA PHE A 90 -9.40 -3.53 -15.71
C PHE A 90 -9.28 -4.42 -16.95
N LYS A 91 -10.22 -5.35 -17.10
CA LYS A 91 -10.16 -6.42 -18.13
C LYS A 91 -10.23 -5.90 -19.57
N ASP A 92 -10.85 -4.75 -19.76
CA ASP A 92 -11.03 -4.11 -21.07
C ASP A 92 -9.83 -3.22 -21.45
N LEU A 93 -8.83 -3.10 -20.58
CA LEU A 93 -7.62 -2.31 -20.82
C LEU A 93 -6.42 -3.23 -21.07
N THR A 94 -5.42 -2.69 -21.76
CA THR A 94 -4.14 -3.41 -21.97
C THR A 94 -3.38 -3.62 -20.67
N VAL A 95 -2.40 -4.52 -20.68
CA VAL A 95 -1.49 -4.72 -19.54
C VAL A 95 -0.77 -3.41 -19.20
N LEU A 96 -0.27 -2.72 -20.23
CA LEU A 96 0.39 -1.44 -20.07
C LEU A 96 -0.51 -0.38 -19.43
N ASP A 97 -1.78 -0.29 -19.84
CA ASP A 97 -2.72 0.68 -19.25
C ASP A 97 -2.98 0.38 -17.77
N ASN A 98 -3.11 -0.90 -17.41
CA ASN A 98 -3.25 -1.31 -16.00
C ASN A 98 -2.04 -0.89 -15.15
N VAL A 99 -0.82 -1.02 -15.67
CA VAL A 99 0.40 -0.57 -15.00
C VAL A 99 0.44 0.96 -14.92
N LEU A 100 0.08 1.68 -15.99
CA LEU A 100 0.04 3.14 -15.99
C LEU A 100 -0.96 3.72 -14.97
N ILE A 101 -2.11 3.09 -14.79
CA ILE A 101 -3.09 3.47 -13.76
C ILE A 101 -2.48 3.35 -12.36
N ALA A 102 -1.68 2.30 -12.08
CA ALA A 102 -1.01 2.15 -10.81
C ALA A 102 0.00 3.26 -10.52
N PHE A 103 0.69 3.78 -11.54
CA PHE A 103 1.59 4.94 -11.41
C PHE A 103 0.86 6.26 -11.09
N GLY A 104 -0.43 6.38 -11.45
CA GLY A 104 -1.21 7.61 -11.25
C GLY A 104 -1.30 8.07 -9.79
N ASN A 105 -1.14 7.18 -8.83
CA ASN A 105 -1.15 7.51 -7.40
C ASN A 105 0.13 8.25 -6.94
N HIS A 106 1.23 8.11 -7.66
CA HIS A 106 2.52 8.70 -7.31
C HIS A 106 2.80 10.01 -8.05
N HIS A 107 2.11 10.25 -9.17
CA HIS A 107 2.23 11.47 -9.94
C HIS A 107 0.96 12.31 -9.80
N LYS A 108 1.06 13.45 -9.10
CA LYS A 108 -0.01 14.46 -9.10
C LYS A 108 0.06 15.19 -10.43
N PRO A 109 -0.81 14.90 -11.41
CA PRO A 109 -0.83 15.69 -12.64
C PRO A 109 -1.19 17.12 -12.25
N HIS A 110 -0.45 18.11 -12.76
CA HIS A 110 -0.90 19.49 -12.70
C HIS A 110 -2.20 19.58 -13.49
N VAL A 111 -3.33 19.70 -12.81
CA VAL A 111 -4.68 19.69 -13.41
C VAL A 111 -4.76 20.66 -14.60
N LEU A 112 -4.14 21.83 -14.48
CA LEU A 112 -4.08 22.83 -15.55
C LEU A 112 -3.25 22.34 -16.75
N ALA A 113 -2.12 21.66 -16.53
CA ALA A 113 -1.28 21.11 -17.59
C ALA A 113 -1.98 19.96 -18.33
N SER A 114 -2.75 19.16 -17.60
CA SER A 114 -3.57 18.08 -18.18
C SER A 114 -4.75 18.64 -19.00
N PHE A 115 -5.41 19.68 -18.51
CA PHE A 115 -6.55 20.31 -19.19
C PHE A 115 -6.15 20.97 -20.51
N PHE A 116 -5.00 21.67 -20.53
CA PHE A 116 -4.49 22.37 -21.73
C PHE A 116 -3.56 21.51 -22.59
N ARG A 117 -3.33 20.24 -22.21
CA ARG A 117 -2.41 19.31 -22.94
C ARG A 117 -1.07 19.96 -23.28
N LEU A 118 -0.46 20.64 -22.30
CA LEU A 118 0.81 21.32 -22.49
C LEU A 118 1.94 20.31 -22.82
N PRO A 119 3.03 20.72 -23.50
CA PRO A 119 4.16 19.83 -23.83
C PRO A 119 4.72 19.05 -22.63
N ALA A 120 4.70 19.64 -21.44
CA ALA A 120 5.09 19.01 -20.19
C ALA A 120 4.20 17.80 -19.83
N PHE A 121 2.92 17.79 -20.23
CA PHE A 121 2.03 16.66 -20.04
C PHE A 121 2.49 15.45 -20.87
N TYR A 122 2.74 15.65 -22.14
CA TYR A 122 3.19 14.58 -23.04
C TYR A 122 4.55 14.00 -22.62
N LYS A 123 5.48 14.86 -22.21
CA LYS A 123 6.79 14.41 -21.72
C LYS A 123 6.65 13.51 -20.48
N ASN A 124 5.81 13.89 -19.54
CA ASN A 124 5.54 13.09 -18.32
C ASN A 124 4.87 11.75 -18.66
N GLU A 125 3.95 11.74 -19.63
CA GLU A 125 3.28 10.53 -20.11
C GLU A 125 4.25 9.57 -20.78
N GLU A 126 5.18 10.05 -21.59
CA GLU A 126 6.24 9.25 -22.23
C GLU A 126 7.21 8.67 -21.19
N GLU A 127 7.62 9.45 -20.18
CA GLU A 127 8.47 8.97 -19.07
C GLU A 127 7.79 7.86 -18.25
N LEU A 128 6.50 8.02 -17.94
CA LEU A 128 5.71 7.01 -17.23
C LEU A 128 5.56 5.74 -18.07
N LYS A 129 5.32 5.88 -19.37
CA LYS A 129 5.21 4.76 -20.29
C LYS A 129 6.53 4.00 -20.43
N ALA A 130 7.66 4.70 -20.51
CA ALA A 130 8.98 4.07 -20.53
C ALA A 130 9.24 3.26 -19.25
N LYS A 131 8.96 3.83 -18.07
CA LYS A 131 9.09 3.12 -16.79
C LYS A 131 8.15 1.91 -16.68
N ALA A 132 6.92 2.03 -17.19
CA ALA A 132 5.98 0.92 -17.21
C ALA A 132 6.48 -0.23 -18.09
N LEU A 133 7.03 0.06 -19.25
CA LEU A 133 7.62 -0.95 -20.15
C LEU A 133 8.87 -1.60 -19.53
N GLU A 134 9.70 -0.84 -18.85
CA GLU A 134 10.87 -1.37 -18.12
C GLU A 134 10.43 -2.35 -17.02
N LEU A 135 9.38 -2.03 -16.26
CA LEU A 135 8.82 -2.96 -15.26
C LEU A 135 8.22 -4.21 -15.89
N LEU A 136 7.50 -4.08 -17.01
CA LEU A 136 6.92 -5.23 -17.70
C LEU A 136 8.00 -6.15 -18.27
N ALA A 137 9.12 -5.61 -18.75
CA ALA A 137 10.25 -6.38 -19.25
C ALA A 137 10.88 -7.31 -18.18
N ILE A 138 10.75 -6.99 -16.87
CA ILE A 138 11.20 -7.86 -15.77
C ILE A 138 10.43 -9.19 -15.76
N PHE A 139 9.19 -9.17 -16.27
CA PHE A 139 8.29 -10.34 -16.32
C PHE A 139 8.19 -10.95 -17.72
N ASP A 140 9.07 -10.59 -18.66
CA ASP A 140 9.03 -11.02 -20.07
C ASP A 140 7.69 -10.68 -20.78
N LEU A 141 7.09 -9.52 -20.45
CA LEU A 141 5.81 -9.00 -20.98
C LEU A 141 6.01 -7.73 -21.83
#